data_547f34818db1b2bf4f6c226073a1f124
#
_entry.id   547f34818db1b2bf4f6c226073a1f124
#
_cell.length_a   1.000
_cell.length_b   1.000
_cell.length_c   1.000
_cell.angle_alpha   90.00
_cell.angle_beta   90.00
_cell.angle_gamma   90.00
#
_symmetry.space_group_name_H-M   'P 1'
#
loop_
_entity.id
_entity.type
_entity.pdbx_description
1 polymer ?
#
loop_
_entity_poly.entity_id
_entity_poly.type
_entity_poly.pdbx_seq_one_letter_code
_entity_poly.pdbx_strand_id
1 'polypeptide(L)'
;MRKDKILTIDDDPDILDVLKLTLAEHYDVFQAADGRQGLNLTQQKNPDLIICDYVMPGMNGQEFCKTLKKDILLRQIPVIMLTGKGELKDMVGGIEAGADDYLVKPFEPDELLARIRMILRRTIRSLDANPLTHLPGNTSIVEELKRRIDGSEPFAVGYADLDQFKMYNDKYGFEKGDEIIRMTARILIDAARKKGGPNAFVGHIGGDDFVVLTEDSLMDAVCQSIIEEFDKIAPQFYNEEDRKKGYITGKNRQGNEIKIGLLSISIGIVSSAAQKITHVAEVSEIGAELKKYAKGIEKSVYVRDQRCSGRQG
;
A
#
# COMPACT_ATOMS: atom_id res chain seq x y z
N MET A 1 -5.15 -7.93 18.26
CA MET A 1 -4.85 -8.04 16.80
C MET A 1 -5.36 -9.39 16.32
N ARG A 2 -5.91 -9.47 15.12
CA ARG A 2 -6.25 -10.76 14.47
C ARG A 2 -4.94 -11.50 14.16
N LYS A 3 -4.84 -12.79 14.49
CA LYS A 3 -3.72 -13.63 14.03
C LYS A 3 -3.87 -13.90 12.53
N ASP A 4 -2.74 -13.93 11.80
CA ASP A 4 -2.74 -14.38 10.42
C ASP A 4 -3.05 -15.88 10.36
N LYS A 5 -3.75 -16.30 9.31
CA LYS A 5 -4.22 -17.66 9.09
C LYS A 5 -3.22 -18.43 8.23
N ILE A 6 -2.75 -19.55 8.69
CA ILE A 6 -1.86 -20.44 7.92
C ILE A 6 -2.57 -21.78 7.68
N LEU A 7 -2.59 -22.22 6.42
CA LEU A 7 -3.03 -23.55 6.06
C LEU A 7 -1.78 -24.42 5.82
N THR A 8 -1.69 -25.54 6.52
CA THR A 8 -0.66 -26.58 6.30
C THR A 8 -1.28 -27.78 5.60
N ILE A 9 -0.61 -28.31 4.57
CA ILE A 9 -1.07 -29.43 3.75
C ILE A 9 0.07 -30.44 3.65
N ASP A 10 -0.12 -31.62 4.22
CA ASP A 10 0.85 -32.70 4.23
C ASP A 10 0.10 -34.02 4.48
N ASP A 11 0.46 -35.11 3.82
CA ASP A 11 -0.15 -36.42 4.04
C ASP A 11 0.42 -37.14 5.27
N ASP A 12 1.53 -36.65 5.81
CA ASP A 12 2.12 -37.15 7.04
C ASP A 12 1.55 -36.44 8.27
N PRO A 13 0.77 -37.11 9.14
CA PRO A 13 0.19 -36.49 10.32
C PRO A 13 1.25 -36.00 11.31
N ASP A 14 2.42 -36.62 11.40
CA ASP A 14 3.49 -36.22 12.30
C ASP A 14 4.07 -34.87 11.87
N ILE A 15 4.19 -34.63 10.57
CA ILE A 15 4.60 -33.32 10.02
C ILE A 15 3.55 -32.27 10.27
N LEU A 16 2.25 -32.57 10.08
CA LEU A 16 1.18 -31.64 10.40
C LEU A 16 1.20 -31.24 11.89
N ASP A 17 1.41 -32.19 12.79
CA ASP A 17 1.49 -31.92 14.22
C ASP A 17 2.71 -31.05 14.58
N VAL A 18 3.88 -31.31 14.00
CA VAL A 18 5.09 -30.47 14.18
C VAL A 18 4.82 -29.06 13.68
N LEU A 19 4.24 -28.89 12.49
CA LEU A 19 3.89 -27.58 11.94
C LEU A 19 2.90 -26.85 12.86
N LYS A 20 1.86 -27.54 13.34
CA LYS A 20 0.89 -26.95 14.25
C LYS A 20 1.53 -26.48 15.55
N LEU A 21 2.36 -27.31 16.19
CA LEU A 21 3.06 -26.94 17.42
C LEU A 21 3.98 -25.72 17.21
N THR A 22 4.68 -25.67 16.10
CA THR A 22 5.57 -24.57 15.75
C THR A 22 4.82 -23.25 15.53
N LEU A 23 3.63 -23.31 14.92
CA LEU A 23 2.94 -22.14 14.40
C LEU A 23 1.83 -21.61 15.32
N ALA A 24 1.19 -22.45 16.16
CA ALA A 24 -0.04 -22.12 16.90
C ALA A 24 0.12 -20.98 17.90
N GLU A 25 1.33 -20.73 18.40
CA GLU A 25 1.59 -19.59 19.30
C GLU A 25 1.38 -18.24 18.58
N HIS A 26 1.74 -18.20 17.29
CA HIS A 26 1.80 -16.95 16.51
C HIS A 26 0.65 -16.79 15.51
N TYR A 27 0.09 -17.91 15.00
CA TYR A 27 -0.84 -17.97 13.87
C TYR A 27 -2.09 -18.81 14.16
N ASP A 28 -3.17 -18.57 13.39
CA ASP A 28 -4.34 -19.44 13.36
C ASP A 28 -4.08 -20.56 12.32
N VAL A 29 -3.85 -21.80 12.77
CA VAL A 29 -3.41 -22.89 11.91
C VAL A 29 -4.58 -23.81 11.53
N PHE A 30 -4.73 -24.05 10.23
CA PHE A 30 -5.63 -25.03 9.64
C PHE A 30 -4.81 -26.15 8.99
N GLN A 31 -5.30 -27.39 9.01
CA GLN A 31 -4.58 -28.54 8.51
C GLN A 31 -5.41 -29.29 7.47
N ALA A 32 -4.75 -29.77 6.41
CA ALA A 32 -5.29 -30.65 5.39
C ALA A 32 -4.36 -31.83 5.17
N ALA A 33 -4.91 -33.02 4.97
CA ALA A 33 -4.15 -34.26 4.75
C ALA A 33 -3.87 -34.56 3.27
N ASP A 34 -4.42 -33.76 2.35
CA ASP A 34 -4.19 -33.87 0.90
C ASP A 34 -4.49 -32.58 0.17
N GLY A 35 -4.05 -32.48 -1.10
CA GLY A 35 -4.21 -31.28 -1.91
C GLY A 35 -5.68 -30.91 -2.19
N ARG A 36 -6.61 -31.87 -2.29
CA ARG A 36 -8.06 -31.60 -2.52
C ARG A 36 -8.70 -30.98 -1.27
N GLN A 37 -8.43 -31.55 -0.11
CA GLN A 37 -8.86 -30.97 1.17
C GLN A 37 -8.25 -29.58 1.35
N GLY A 38 -6.98 -29.41 0.96
CA GLY A 38 -6.28 -28.12 0.95
C GLY A 38 -7.00 -27.07 0.13
N LEU A 39 -7.41 -27.36 -1.12
CA LEU A 39 -8.18 -26.44 -1.96
C LEU A 39 -9.52 -26.05 -1.32
N ASN A 40 -10.25 -27.02 -0.78
CA ASN A 40 -11.53 -26.76 -0.11
C ASN A 40 -11.37 -25.85 1.10
N LEU A 41 -10.37 -26.12 1.95
CA LEU A 41 -10.08 -25.30 3.12
C LEU A 41 -9.57 -23.90 2.72
N THR A 42 -8.82 -23.77 1.64
CA THR A 42 -8.39 -22.48 1.12
C THR A 42 -9.60 -21.60 0.79
N GLN A 43 -10.58 -22.12 0.07
CA GLN A 43 -11.81 -21.40 -0.27
C GLN A 43 -12.65 -21.01 0.97
N GLN A 44 -12.75 -21.92 1.96
CA GLN A 44 -13.57 -21.69 3.15
C GLN A 44 -12.92 -20.76 4.18
N LYS A 45 -11.63 -20.86 4.39
CA LYS A 45 -10.90 -20.18 5.48
C LYS A 45 -10.17 -18.94 5.03
N ASN A 46 -9.87 -18.86 3.71
CA ASN A 46 -9.15 -17.73 3.13
C ASN A 46 -7.83 -17.48 3.89
N PRO A 47 -6.86 -18.42 3.84
CA PRO A 47 -5.61 -18.31 4.58
C PRO A 47 -4.74 -17.18 4.02
N ASP A 48 -3.92 -16.58 4.88
CA ASP A 48 -2.98 -15.52 4.52
C ASP A 48 -1.67 -16.11 3.93
N LEU A 49 -1.39 -17.42 4.21
CA LEU A 49 -0.26 -18.16 3.66
C LEU A 49 -0.56 -19.67 3.70
N ILE A 50 -0.04 -20.40 2.72
CA ILE A 50 -0.14 -21.87 2.64
C ILE A 50 1.26 -22.47 2.73
N ILE A 51 1.39 -23.55 3.53
CA ILE A 51 2.56 -24.42 3.58
C ILE A 51 2.11 -25.77 3.03
N CYS A 52 2.72 -26.24 1.94
CA CYS A 52 2.24 -27.43 1.24
C CYS A 52 3.40 -28.39 0.97
N ASP A 53 3.21 -29.65 1.32
CA ASP A 53 4.16 -30.70 0.92
C ASP A 53 4.20 -30.87 -0.60
N TYR A 54 5.38 -31.10 -1.13
CA TYR A 54 5.58 -31.30 -2.57
C TYR A 54 5.04 -32.65 -3.03
N VAL A 55 5.28 -33.74 -2.25
CA VAL A 55 4.90 -35.09 -2.58
C VAL A 55 3.74 -35.55 -1.72
N MET A 56 2.57 -35.70 -2.31
CA MET A 56 1.36 -36.20 -1.64
C MET A 56 0.61 -37.15 -2.57
N PRO A 57 -0.10 -38.15 -2.03
CA PRO A 57 -0.97 -39.03 -2.81
C PRO A 57 -2.12 -38.25 -3.49
N GLY A 58 -2.45 -38.63 -4.70
CA GLY A 58 -3.55 -38.03 -5.47
C GLY A 58 -3.16 -36.70 -6.08
N MET A 59 -3.42 -35.57 -5.42
CA MET A 59 -3.01 -34.23 -5.87
C MET A 59 -1.73 -33.83 -5.16
N ASN A 60 -0.62 -33.81 -5.88
CA ASN A 60 0.67 -33.37 -5.35
C ASN A 60 0.73 -31.84 -5.17
N GLY A 61 1.76 -31.35 -4.44
CA GLY A 61 1.91 -29.93 -4.15
C GLY A 61 2.03 -29.05 -5.40
N GLN A 62 2.66 -29.54 -6.46
CA GLN A 62 2.78 -28.82 -7.72
C GLN A 62 1.41 -28.64 -8.41
N GLU A 63 0.60 -29.67 -8.45
CA GLU A 63 -0.75 -29.63 -9.03
C GLU A 63 -1.68 -28.74 -8.21
N PHE A 64 -1.57 -28.82 -6.86
CA PHE A 64 -2.26 -27.93 -5.94
C PHE A 64 -1.91 -26.46 -6.24
N CYS A 65 -0.63 -26.12 -6.28
CA CYS A 65 -0.16 -24.76 -6.52
C CYS A 65 -0.60 -24.25 -7.90
N LYS A 66 -0.44 -25.03 -8.98
CA LYS A 66 -0.94 -24.67 -10.32
C LYS A 66 -2.45 -24.41 -10.33
N THR A 67 -3.22 -25.21 -9.59
CA THR A 67 -4.68 -25.04 -9.51
C THR A 67 -5.04 -23.77 -8.74
N LEU A 68 -4.39 -23.51 -7.61
CA LEU A 68 -4.55 -22.31 -6.80
C LEU A 68 -4.23 -21.04 -7.61
N LYS A 69 -3.10 -21.03 -8.33
CA LYS A 69 -2.63 -19.85 -9.08
C LYS A 69 -3.47 -19.54 -10.34
N LYS A 70 -4.30 -20.48 -10.81
CA LYS A 70 -5.29 -20.24 -11.88
C LYS A 70 -6.54 -19.52 -11.39
N ASP A 71 -6.86 -19.60 -10.12
CA ASP A 71 -8.02 -18.91 -9.54
C ASP A 71 -7.70 -17.44 -9.28
N ILE A 72 -8.49 -16.54 -9.86
CA ILE A 72 -8.27 -15.08 -9.79
C ILE A 72 -8.30 -14.58 -8.35
N LEU A 73 -9.13 -15.16 -7.49
CA LEU A 73 -9.30 -14.73 -6.10
C LEU A 73 -8.22 -15.31 -5.18
N LEU A 74 -7.75 -16.53 -5.48
CA LEU A 74 -6.83 -17.28 -4.62
C LEU A 74 -5.36 -17.16 -5.03
N ARG A 75 -5.07 -16.79 -6.28
CA ARG A 75 -3.70 -16.76 -6.82
C ARG A 75 -2.73 -15.86 -6.07
N GLN A 76 -3.24 -14.88 -5.30
CA GLN A 76 -2.43 -13.97 -4.50
C GLN A 76 -1.95 -14.59 -3.18
N ILE A 77 -2.56 -15.71 -2.76
CA ILE A 77 -2.16 -16.38 -1.53
C ILE A 77 -0.77 -17.00 -1.74
N PRO A 78 0.23 -16.60 -0.93
CA PRO A 78 1.58 -17.15 -1.06
C PRO A 78 1.64 -18.60 -0.61
N VAL A 79 2.50 -19.39 -1.28
CA VAL A 79 2.73 -20.80 -1.00
C VAL A 79 4.20 -21.06 -0.69
N ILE A 80 4.49 -21.62 0.47
CA ILE A 80 5.79 -22.23 0.80
C ILE A 80 5.67 -23.73 0.51
N MET A 81 6.53 -24.24 -0.37
CA MET A 81 6.57 -25.65 -0.69
C MET A 81 7.58 -26.38 0.20
N LEU A 82 7.17 -27.45 0.88
CA LEU A 82 8.08 -28.33 1.61
C LEU A 82 8.59 -29.43 0.68
N THR A 83 9.91 -29.67 0.66
CA THR A 83 10.53 -30.63 -0.27
C THR A 83 11.53 -31.55 0.45
N GLY A 84 11.71 -32.79 -0.02
CA GLY A 84 12.77 -33.67 0.42
C GLY A 84 14.14 -33.31 -0.21
N LYS A 85 15.25 -33.74 0.42
CA LYS A 85 16.63 -33.52 -0.08
C LYS A 85 16.90 -34.02 -1.52
N GLY A 86 16.16 -35.02 -1.99
CA GLY A 86 16.31 -35.60 -3.35
C GLY A 86 15.57 -34.84 -4.45
N GLU A 87 14.61 -34.00 -4.08
CA GLU A 87 13.67 -33.34 -5.00
C GLU A 87 14.16 -31.96 -5.44
N LEU A 88 15.28 -31.47 -4.90
CA LEU A 88 15.91 -30.20 -5.26
C LEU A 88 16.25 -30.10 -6.77
N LYS A 89 16.47 -31.24 -7.47
CA LYS A 89 16.69 -31.26 -8.91
C LYS A 89 15.42 -30.98 -9.72
N ASP A 90 14.24 -31.26 -9.14
CA ASP A 90 12.94 -31.00 -9.73
C ASP A 90 12.40 -29.61 -9.41
N MET A 91 13.16 -28.79 -8.63
CA MET A 91 12.84 -27.39 -8.30
C MET A 91 12.65 -26.51 -9.55
N VAL A 92 13.30 -26.84 -10.68
CA VAL A 92 13.10 -26.10 -11.93
C VAL A 92 11.63 -26.22 -12.40
N GLY A 93 11.01 -27.39 -12.25
CA GLY A 93 9.58 -27.59 -12.52
C GLY A 93 8.65 -26.96 -11.48
N GLY A 94 9.13 -26.80 -10.25
CA GLY A 94 8.36 -26.23 -9.14
C GLY A 94 8.29 -24.69 -9.17
N ILE A 95 9.34 -24.01 -9.65
CA ILE A 95 9.33 -22.56 -9.90
C ILE A 95 8.28 -22.22 -10.96
N GLU A 96 8.12 -23.07 -11.98
CA GLU A 96 7.05 -22.96 -12.98
C GLU A 96 5.64 -23.19 -12.42
N ALA A 97 5.50 -23.82 -11.24
CA ALA A 97 4.22 -24.02 -10.58
C ALA A 97 3.70 -22.78 -9.86
N GLY A 98 4.54 -21.78 -9.64
CA GLY A 98 4.19 -20.49 -9.01
C GLY A 98 4.24 -20.50 -7.48
N ALA A 99 4.98 -21.41 -6.84
CA ALA A 99 5.28 -21.33 -5.41
C ALA A 99 6.16 -20.10 -5.12
N ASP A 100 5.94 -19.47 -3.97
CA ASP A 100 6.61 -18.22 -3.59
C ASP A 100 7.94 -18.49 -2.84
N ASP A 101 8.07 -19.65 -2.20
CA ASP A 101 9.32 -20.12 -1.56
C ASP A 101 9.34 -21.66 -1.42
N TYR A 102 10.53 -22.20 -1.13
CA TYR A 102 10.78 -23.62 -0.90
C TYR A 102 11.57 -23.82 0.38
N LEU A 103 11.20 -24.86 1.15
CA LEU A 103 11.90 -25.25 2.38
C LEU A 103 12.17 -26.75 2.37
N VAL A 104 13.42 -27.15 2.59
CA VAL A 104 13.84 -28.56 2.53
C VAL A 104 13.62 -29.24 3.89
N LYS A 105 12.96 -30.41 3.88
CA LYS A 105 12.83 -31.27 5.06
C LYS A 105 14.14 -32.05 5.29
N PRO A 106 14.62 -32.22 6.56
CA PRO A 106 14.11 -31.55 7.78
C PRO A 106 14.52 -30.09 7.84
N PHE A 107 13.66 -29.25 8.45
CA PHE A 107 13.86 -27.81 8.61
C PHE A 107 13.85 -27.43 10.08
N GLU A 108 14.53 -26.31 10.39
CA GLU A 108 14.51 -25.73 11.73
C GLU A 108 13.26 -24.85 11.92
N PRO A 109 12.57 -24.92 13.08
CA PRO A 109 11.38 -24.10 13.36
C PRO A 109 11.60 -22.60 13.15
N ASP A 110 12.73 -22.09 13.59
CA ASP A 110 13.06 -20.65 13.47
C ASP A 110 13.25 -20.22 12.01
N GLU A 111 13.79 -21.11 11.15
CA GLU A 111 13.90 -20.85 9.71
C GLU A 111 12.52 -20.72 9.08
N LEU A 112 11.62 -21.67 9.36
CA LEU A 112 10.24 -21.64 8.86
C LEU A 112 9.52 -20.34 9.30
N LEU A 113 9.59 -19.99 10.58
CA LEU A 113 8.98 -18.77 11.12
C LEU A 113 9.55 -17.50 10.48
N ALA A 114 10.84 -17.45 10.22
CA ALA A 114 11.48 -16.32 9.55
C ALA A 114 10.98 -16.14 8.12
N ARG A 115 10.89 -17.25 7.35
CA ARG A 115 10.37 -17.27 5.97
C ARG A 115 8.91 -16.83 5.89
N ILE A 116 8.05 -17.36 6.77
CA ILE A 116 6.64 -16.98 6.86
C ILE A 116 6.52 -15.46 7.08
N ARG A 117 7.22 -14.92 8.09
CA ARG A 117 7.19 -13.47 8.38
C ARG A 117 7.66 -12.63 7.19
N MET A 118 8.69 -13.05 6.49
CA MET A 118 9.22 -12.35 5.32
C MET A 118 8.21 -12.35 4.17
N ILE A 119 7.59 -13.49 3.87
CA ILE A 119 6.62 -13.65 2.78
C ILE A 119 5.35 -12.87 3.07
N LEU A 120 4.76 -13.01 4.26
CA LEU A 120 3.57 -12.25 4.65
C LEU A 120 3.79 -10.74 4.53
N ARG A 121 4.92 -10.23 5.02
CA ARG A 121 5.27 -8.79 4.87
C ARG A 121 5.39 -8.38 3.41
N ARG A 122 6.01 -9.21 2.56
CA ARG A 122 6.17 -8.92 1.13
C ARG A 122 4.83 -8.92 0.42
N THR A 123 3.95 -9.88 0.72
CA THR A 123 2.62 -10.01 0.12
C THR A 123 1.73 -8.82 0.50
N ILE A 124 1.67 -8.45 1.78
CA ILE A 124 0.93 -7.26 2.24
C ILE A 124 1.41 -6.02 1.49
N ARG A 125 2.73 -5.78 1.42
CA ARG A 125 3.29 -4.63 0.70
C ARG A 125 2.97 -4.64 -0.79
N SER A 126 3.03 -5.81 -1.44
CA SER A 126 2.76 -5.94 -2.87
C SER A 126 1.28 -5.72 -3.20
N LEU A 127 0.37 -6.22 -2.37
CA LEU A 127 -1.07 -6.05 -2.55
C LEU A 127 -1.56 -4.65 -2.15
N ASP A 128 -0.88 -4.00 -1.22
CA ASP A 128 -1.20 -2.66 -0.75
C ASP A 128 -0.65 -1.57 -1.67
N ALA A 129 0.45 -1.83 -2.38
CA ALA A 129 1.07 -0.85 -3.26
C ALA A 129 0.12 -0.42 -4.39
N ASN A 130 0.03 0.88 -4.62
CA ASN A 130 -0.76 1.42 -5.73
C ASN A 130 -0.21 0.92 -7.08
N PRO A 131 -1.03 0.35 -7.97
CA PRO A 131 -0.54 -0.27 -9.21
C PRO A 131 0.06 0.74 -10.21
N LEU A 132 -0.29 2.02 -10.12
CA LEU A 132 0.18 3.06 -11.03
C LEU A 132 1.50 3.69 -10.58
N THR A 133 1.63 3.97 -9.27
CA THR A 133 2.78 4.70 -8.71
C THR A 133 3.74 3.82 -7.94
N HIS A 134 3.34 2.60 -7.58
CA HIS A 134 4.03 1.67 -6.68
C HIS A 134 4.32 2.22 -5.28
N LEU A 135 3.68 3.33 -4.92
CA LEU A 135 3.74 3.86 -3.57
C LEU A 135 2.93 2.97 -2.60
N PRO A 136 3.32 2.92 -1.32
CA PRO A 136 2.53 2.31 -0.26
C PRO A 136 1.09 2.80 -0.28
N GLY A 137 0.14 1.88 -0.14
CA GLY A 137 -1.30 2.18 -0.09
C GLY A 137 -1.85 2.30 1.32
N ASN A 138 -3.16 2.13 1.44
CA ASN A 138 -3.89 2.42 2.68
C ASN A 138 -3.44 1.61 3.90
N THR A 139 -3.10 0.32 3.72
CA THR A 139 -2.65 -0.53 4.85
C THR A 139 -1.33 -0.03 5.41
N SER A 140 -0.34 0.21 4.54
CA SER A 140 0.97 0.73 4.93
C SER A 140 0.89 2.14 5.52
N ILE A 141 0.00 3.00 4.99
CA ILE A 141 -0.25 4.35 5.53
C ILE A 141 -0.78 4.25 6.96
N VAL A 142 -1.77 3.39 7.22
CA VAL A 142 -2.34 3.18 8.56
C VAL A 142 -1.31 2.61 9.54
N GLU A 143 -0.47 1.66 9.10
CA GLU A 143 0.62 1.10 9.91
C GLU A 143 1.64 2.18 10.30
N GLU A 144 2.06 3.00 9.34
CA GLU A 144 3.00 4.09 9.58
C GLU A 144 2.41 5.16 10.52
N LEU A 145 1.12 5.51 10.36
CA LEU A 145 0.43 6.43 11.27
C LEU A 145 0.39 5.87 12.69
N LYS A 146 0.02 4.60 12.88
CA LYS A 146 0.02 3.96 14.21
C LYS A 146 1.41 3.99 14.83
N ARG A 147 2.44 3.62 14.07
CA ARG A 147 3.84 3.65 14.54
C ARG A 147 4.23 5.03 15.05
N ARG A 148 3.78 6.11 14.39
CA ARG A 148 4.08 7.49 14.82
C ARG A 148 3.24 7.94 16.00
N ILE A 149 1.98 7.54 16.08
CA ILE A 149 1.10 7.84 17.24
C ILE A 149 1.63 7.15 18.49
N ASP A 150 2.10 5.89 18.37
CA ASP A 150 2.68 5.13 19.47
C ASP A 150 4.10 5.64 19.87
N GLY A 151 4.74 6.40 18.98
CA GLY A 151 6.03 7.02 19.21
C GLY A 151 5.95 8.31 20.04
N SER A 152 7.11 8.80 20.50
CA SER A 152 7.21 10.03 21.30
C SER A 152 7.53 11.27 20.47
N GLU A 153 7.99 11.10 19.24
CA GLU A 153 8.46 12.20 18.39
C GLU A 153 7.30 12.92 17.70
N PRO A 154 7.27 14.26 17.72
CA PRO A 154 6.27 15.03 17.00
C PRO A 154 6.34 14.77 15.49
N PHE A 155 5.20 14.48 14.89
CA PHE A 155 5.08 14.24 13.46
C PHE A 155 3.99 15.09 12.81
N ALA A 156 4.08 15.24 11.51
CA ALA A 156 3.03 15.83 10.71
C ALA A 156 2.67 14.93 9.51
N VAL A 157 1.41 15.07 9.07
CA VAL A 157 0.84 14.37 7.93
C VAL A 157 0.30 15.39 6.94
N GLY A 158 0.86 15.44 5.74
CA GLY A 158 0.37 16.25 4.62
C GLY A 158 -0.53 15.41 3.72
N TYR A 159 -1.82 15.72 3.65
CA TYR A 159 -2.75 15.16 2.67
C TYR A 159 -2.73 16.02 1.41
N ALA A 160 -2.24 15.48 0.32
CA ALA A 160 -2.10 16.18 -0.96
C ALA A 160 -3.12 15.67 -1.98
N ASP A 161 -3.67 16.59 -2.77
CA ASP A 161 -4.71 16.30 -3.75
C ASP A 161 -4.56 17.25 -4.95
N LEU A 162 -4.84 16.77 -6.16
CA LEU A 162 -4.75 17.57 -7.37
C LEU A 162 -6.07 18.29 -7.64
N ASP A 163 -6.02 19.62 -7.66
CA ASP A 163 -7.20 20.40 -7.95
C ASP A 163 -7.56 20.29 -9.44
N GLN A 164 -8.87 20.15 -9.72
CA GLN A 164 -9.41 20.08 -11.08
C GLN A 164 -8.96 18.85 -11.89
N PHE A 165 -8.40 17.81 -11.26
CA PHE A 165 -7.86 16.63 -11.93
C PHE A 165 -8.91 15.90 -12.80
N LYS A 166 -10.16 15.80 -12.34
CA LYS A 166 -11.25 15.24 -13.15
C LYS A 166 -11.42 16.00 -14.47
N MET A 167 -11.40 17.34 -14.44
CA MET A 167 -11.60 18.15 -15.65
C MET A 167 -10.41 18.02 -16.60
N TYR A 168 -9.21 17.83 -16.07
CA TYR A 168 -8.04 17.51 -16.87
C TYR A 168 -8.24 16.17 -17.60
N ASN A 169 -8.67 15.11 -16.89
CA ASN A 169 -8.95 13.81 -17.48
C ASN A 169 -10.06 13.85 -18.53
N ASP A 170 -11.11 14.62 -18.28
CA ASP A 170 -12.24 14.77 -19.21
C ASP A 170 -11.77 15.42 -20.55
N LYS A 171 -10.74 16.27 -20.52
CA LYS A 171 -10.19 16.94 -21.70
C LYS A 171 -9.05 16.18 -22.38
N TYR A 172 -8.11 15.65 -21.61
CA TYR A 172 -6.85 15.07 -22.12
C TYR A 172 -6.84 13.55 -22.12
N GLY A 173 -7.83 12.90 -21.47
CA GLY A 173 -7.93 11.46 -21.33
C GLY A 173 -7.18 10.89 -20.13
N PHE A 174 -7.56 9.69 -19.71
CA PHE A 174 -7.00 9.01 -18.52
C PHE A 174 -5.50 8.70 -18.65
N GLU A 175 -5.01 8.39 -19.86
CA GLU A 175 -3.59 8.10 -20.07
C GLU A 175 -2.71 9.31 -19.68
N LYS A 176 -3.13 10.52 -20.07
CA LYS A 176 -2.47 11.76 -19.66
C LYS A 176 -2.62 12.05 -18.18
N GLY A 177 -3.78 11.71 -17.60
CA GLY A 177 -3.98 11.79 -16.15
C GLY A 177 -3.04 10.87 -15.39
N ASP A 178 -2.83 9.65 -15.86
CA ASP A 178 -1.88 8.70 -15.28
C ASP A 178 -0.44 9.23 -15.31
N GLU A 179 -0.05 9.94 -16.38
CA GLU A 179 1.25 10.62 -16.45
C GLU A 179 1.40 11.68 -15.36
N ILE A 180 0.35 12.50 -15.13
CA ILE A 180 0.31 13.49 -14.05
C ILE A 180 0.43 12.83 -12.67
N ILE A 181 -0.31 11.74 -12.42
CA ILE A 181 -0.25 11.00 -11.15
C ILE A 181 1.17 10.47 -10.90
N ARG A 182 1.81 9.86 -11.92
CA ARG A 182 3.21 9.39 -11.79
C ARG A 182 4.19 10.53 -11.53
N MET A 183 4.01 11.66 -12.22
CA MET A 183 4.83 12.84 -12.01
C MET A 183 4.66 13.39 -10.59
N THR A 184 3.42 13.51 -10.11
CA THR A 184 3.13 13.96 -8.75
C THR A 184 3.79 13.04 -7.72
N ALA A 185 3.64 11.72 -7.86
CA ALA A 185 4.30 10.75 -6.99
C ALA A 185 5.82 10.97 -6.92
N ARG A 186 6.48 11.22 -8.06
CA ARG A 186 7.93 11.51 -8.11
C ARG A 186 8.29 12.80 -7.38
N ILE A 187 7.51 13.87 -7.55
CA ILE A 187 7.72 15.14 -6.86
C ILE A 187 7.64 14.93 -5.35
N LEU A 188 6.60 14.21 -4.87
CA LEU A 188 6.44 13.93 -3.44
C LEU A 188 7.61 13.11 -2.87
N ILE A 189 8.04 12.06 -3.57
CA ILE A 189 9.20 11.24 -3.17
C ILE A 189 10.47 12.09 -3.09
N ASP A 190 10.73 12.90 -4.12
CA ASP A 190 11.94 13.72 -4.18
C ASP A 190 11.96 14.82 -3.11
N ALA A 191 10.82 15.47 -2.84
CA ALA A 191 10.69 16.44 -1.77
C ALA A 191 10.87 15.79 -0.39
N ALA A 192 10.21 14.66 -0.14
CA ALA A 192 10.35 13.89 1.09
C ALA A 192 11.81 13.46 1.32
N ARG A 193 12.50 12.94 0.29
CA ARG A 193 13.90 12.53 0.37
C ARG A 193 14.85 13.70 0.64
N LYS A 194 14.62 14.86 0.02
CA LYS A 194 15.51 16.03 0.12
C LYS A 194 15.29 16.83 1.40
N LYS A 195 14.05 16.92 1.89
CA LYS A 195 13.63 17.84 2.95
C LYS A 195 12.96 17.14 4.14
N GLY A 196 12.48 15.91 3.99
CA GLY A 196 11.67 15.23 5.00
C GLY A 196 12.44 14.39 6.02
N GLY A 197 13.78 14.35 5.93
CA GLY A 197 14.60 13.53 6.82
C GLY A 197 14.56 12.03 6.53
N PRO A 198 15.30 11.22 7.30
CA PRO A 198 15.50 9.80 7.02
C PRO A 198 14.23 8.95 7.21
N ASN A 199 13.30 9.43 8.03
CA ASN A 199 12.05 8.74 8.36
C ASN A 199 10.84 9.26 7.55
N ALA A 200 11.06 10.04 6.50
CA ALA A 200 9.97 10.52 5.66
C ALA A 200 9.29 9.35 4.92
N PHE A 201 7.96 9.38 4.86
CA PHE A 201 7.14 8.38 4.20
C PHE A 201 6.20 9.05 3.21
N VAL A 202 6.00 8.41 2.05
CA VAL A 202 5.05 8.84 1.02
C VAL A 202 4.13 7.69 0.71
N GLY A 203 2.83 7.94 0.69
CA GLY A 203 1.80 6.97 0.35
C GLY A 203 0.83 7.49 -0.71
N HIS A 204 0.12 6.59 -1.37
CA HIS A 204 -0.91 6.89 -2.37
C HIS A 204 -2.22 6.24 -1.96
N ILE A 205 -3.19 7.06 -1.56
CA ILE A 205 -4.50 6.61 -1.08
C ILE A 205 -5.33 6.07 -2.24
N GLY A 206 -5.33 6.78 -3.37
CA GLY A 206 -6.02 6.39 -4.59
C GLY A 206 -6.44 7.59 -5.44
N GLY A 207 -6.60 7.41 -6.74
CA GLY A 207 -6.92 8.50 -7.65
C GLY A 207 -5.84 9.58 -7.66
N ASP A 208 -6.19 10.79 -7.24
CA ASP A 208 -5.34 11.98 -7.10
C ASP A 208 -4.92 12.28 -5.66
N ASP A 209 -5.24 11.37 -4.70
CA ASP A 209 -4.99 11.54 -3.27
C ASP A 209 -3.68 10.89 -2.81
N PHE A 210 -2.79 11.68 -2.22
CA PHE A 210 -1.51 11.26 -1.66
C PHE A 210 -1.36 11.66 -0.20
N VAL A 211 -0.41 11.02 0.50
CA VAL A 211 0.02 11.44 1.84
C VAL A 211 1.53 11.53 1.93
N VAL A 212 2.01 12.48 2.72
CA VAL A 212 3.42 12.59 3.11
C VAL A 212 3.48 12.68 4.63
N LEU A 213 4.32 11.86 5.25
CA LEU A 213 4.55 11.87 6.70
C LEU A 213 6.02 12.18 6.98
N THR A 214 6.27 13.07 7.91
CA THR A 214 7.62 13.41 8.35
C THR A 214 7.61 13.96 9.77
N GLU A 215 8.75 14.35 10.30
CA GLU A 215 8.85 15.12 11.53
C GLU A 215 8.12 16.47 11.37
N ASP A 216 7.43 16.91 12.41
CA ASP A 216 6.60 18.13 12.34
C ASP A 216 7.37 19.37 11.85
N SER A 217 8.59 19.53 12.33
CA SER A 217 9.48 20.65 11.99
C SER A 217 9.94 20.70 10.52
N LEU A 218 9.86 19.58 9.80
CA LEU A 218 10.32 19.46 8.41
C LEU A 218 9.18 19.57 7.39
N MET A 219 7.93 19.45 7.83
CA MET A 219 6.77 19.34 6.93
C MET A 219 6.58 20.58 6.04
N ASP A 220 6.76 21.79 6.57
CA ASP A 220 6.58 23.01 5.78
C ASP A 220 7.61 23.09 4.64
N ALA A 221 8.87 22.71 4.90
CA ALA A 221 9.92 22.68 3.88
C ALA A 221 9.64 21.63 2.80
N VAL A 222 9.04 20.48 3.18
CA VAL A 222 8.60 19.44 2.24
C VAL A 222 7.46 19.96 1.37
N CYS A 223 6.41 20.55 1.96
CA CYS A 223 5.27 21.08 1.23
C CYS A 223 5.65 22.21 0.27
N GLN A 224 6.52 23.13 0.71
CA GLN A 224 7.03 24.19 -0.14
C GLN A 224 7.77 23.63 -1.35
N SER A 225 8.65 22.62 -1.15
CA SER A 225 9.38 21.96 -2.22
C SER A 225 8.45 21.24 -3.20
N ILE A 226 7.37 20.63 -2.70
CA ILE A 226 6.36 19.97 -3.55
C ILE A 226 5.67 21.00 -4.45
N ILE A 227 5.19 22.09 -3.89
CA ILE A 227 4.47 23.14 -4.62
C ILE A 227 5.35 23.77 -5.69
N GLU A 228 6.57 24.16 -5.34
CA GLU A 228 7.51 24.79 -6.29
C GLU A 228 7.80 23.91 -7.49
N GLU A 229 8.03 22.61 -7.27
CA GLU A 229 8.34 21.69 -8.36
C GLU A 229 7.08 21.29 -9.14
N PHE A 230 5.92 21.16 -8.48
CA PHE A 230 4.65 20.88 -9.14
C PHE A 230 4.25 22.02 -10.08
N ASP A 231 4.26 23.26 -9.62
CA ASP A 231 3.87 24.43 -10.41
C ASP A 231 4.81 24.67 -11.61
N LYS A 232 6.07 24.27 -11.48
CA LYS A 232 7.04 24.33 -12.57
C LYS A 232 6.82 23.24 -13.64
N ILE A 233 6.43 22.04 -13.24
CA ILE A 233 6.33 20.88 -14.13
C ILE A 233 4.93 20.69 -14.71
N ALA A 234 3.87 20.88 -13.92
CA ALA A 234 2.48 20.61 -14.31
C ALA A 234 2.06 21.31 -15.64
N PRO A 235 2.45 22.56 -15.92
CA PRO A 235 2.11 23.19 -17.20
C PRO A 235 2.65 22.47 -18.44
N GLN A 236 3.68 21.65 -18.31
CA GLN A 236 4.27 20.92 -19.44
C GLN A 236 3.38 19.78 -19.96
N PHE A 237 2.38 19.36 -19.19
CA PHE A 237 1.41 18.33 -19.55
C PHE A 237 0.21 18.85 -20.34
N TYR A 238 0.19 20.16 -20.61
CA TYR A 238 -0.82 20.80 -21.45
C TYR A 238 -0.30 21.04 -22.85
N ASN A 239 -1.19 21.08 -23.84
CA ASN A 239 -0.84 21.52 -25.17
C ASN A 239 -0.40 23.00 -25.14
N GLU A 240 0.23 23.47 -26.20
CA GLU A 240 0.81 24.81 -26.26
C GLU A 240 -0.24 25.91 -26.14
N GLU A 241 -1.43 25.68 -26.69
CA GLU A 241 -2.54 26.64 -26.67
C GLU A 241 -3.08 26.84 -25.25
N ASP A 242 -3.43 25.76 -24.56
CA ASP A 242 -3.98 25.81 -23.20
C ASP A 242 -2.94 26.33 -22.20
N ARG A 243 -1.67 25.92 -22.38
CA ARG A 243 -0.56 26.42 -21.55
C ARG A 243 -0.38 27.93 -21.68
N LYS A 244 -0.44 28.48 -22.90
CA LYS A 244 -0.35 29.92 -23.15
C LYS A 244 -1.54 30.69 -22.59
N LYS A 245 -2.74 30.11 -22.66
CA LYS A 245 -3.96 30.71 -22.10
C LYS A 245 -3.98 30.68 -20.58
N GLY A 246 -3.32 29.71 -19.94
CA GLY A 246 -3.33 29.49 -18.50
C GLY A 246 -4.62 28.87 -17.98
N TYR A 247 -5.51 28.39 -18.86
CA TYR A 247 -6.76 27.74 -18.50
C TYR A 247 -7.21 26.74 -19.58
N ILE A 248 -8.06 25.80 -19.18
CA ILE A 248 -8.80 24.93 -20.08
C ILE A 248 -10.29 25.24 -20.05
N THR A 249 -11.01 24.93 -21.11
CA THR A 249 -12.48 24.98 -21.13
C THR A 249 -13.04 23.59 -20.85
N GLY A 250 -14.00 23.53 -19.98
CA GLY A 250 -14.74 22.31 -19.64
C GLY A 250 -16.21 22.59 -19.43
N LYS A 251 -17.00 21.56 -19.13
CA LYS A 251 -18.43 21.70 -18.79
C LYS A 251 -18.66 21.43 -17.31
N ASN A 252 -19.42 22.31 -16.64
CA ASN A 252 -19.84 22.05 -15.28
C ASN A 252 -20.95 20.96 -15.22
N ARG A 253 -21.39 20.57 -14.01
CA ARG A 253 -22.47 19.58 -13.82
C ARG A 253 -23.81 19.94 -14.48
N GLN A 254 -24.00 21.22 -14.82
CA GLN A 254 -25.21 21.75 -15.48
C GLN A 254 -25.03 21.83 -17.01
N GLY A 255 -23.87 21.41 -17.55
CA GLY A 255 -23.58 21.45 -18.99
C GLY A 255 -23.06 22.80 -19.51
N ASN A 256 -22.93 23.83 -18.67
CA ASN A 256 -22.42 25.13 -19.05
C ASN A 256 -20.88 25.10 -19.23
N GLU A 257 -20.39 25.78 -20.26
CA GLU A 257 -18.95 25.98 -20.44
C GLU A 257 -18.38 26.84 -19.31
N ILE A 258 -17.29 26.35 -18.71
CA ILE A 258 -16.55 27.05 -17.68
C ILE A 258 -15.06 27.08 -18.03
N LYS A 259 -14.37 28.15 -17.62
CA LYS A 259 -12.91 28.23 -17.66
C LYS A 259 -12.34 27.71 -16.35
N ILE A 260 -11.34 26.86 -16.45
CA ILE A 260 -10.72 26.18 -15.33
C ILE A 260 -9.21 26.40 -15.43
N GLY A 261 -8.60 26.89 -14.37
CA GLY A 261 -7.14 27.09 -14.30
C GLY A 261 -6.36 25.80 -14.56
N LEU A 262 -5.07 25.90 -14.76
CA LEU A 262 -4.20 24.73 -14.84
C LEU A 262 -4.23 24.00 -13.48
N LEU A 263 -3.85 22.72 -13.48
CA LEU A 263 -3.76 21.90 -12.28
C LEU A 263 -2.90 22.59 -11.21
N SER A 264 -3.41 22.59 -9.99
CA SER A 264 -2.70 22.96 -8.78
C SER A 264 -2.73 21.79 -7.78
N ILE A 265 -1.92 21.88 -6.73
CA ILE A 265 -1.88 20.88 -5.66
C ILE A 265 -2.27 21.52 -4.33
N SER A 266 -3.27 20.94 -3.68
CA SER A 266 -3.76 21.36 -2.36
C SER A 266 -3.26 20.41 -1.30
N ILE A 267 -2.60 20.90 -0.24
CA ILE A 267 -2.05 20.08 0.85
C ILE A 267 -2.62 20.53 2.19
N GLY A 268 -3.31 19.62 2.90
CA GLY A 268 -3.76 19.82 4.27
C GLY A 268 -2.81 19.16 5.26
N ILE A 269 -2.22 19.92 6.21
CA ILE A 269 -1.23 19.42 7.17
C ILE A 269 -1.87 19.24 8.55
N VAL A 270 -1.89 17.99 9.02
CA VAL A 270 -2.24 17.62 10.40
C VAL A 270 -0.95 17.49 11.21
N SER A 271 -0.88 18.12 12.37
CA SER A 271 0.32 18.18 13.22
C SER A 271 0.05 17.61 14.61
N SER A 272 0.86 16.63 15.04
CA SER A 272 0.81 16.11 16.41
C SER A 272 1.44 17.06 17.44
N ALA A 273 2.20 18.07 16.99
CA ALA A 273 2.71 19.14 17.85
C ALA A 273 1.65 20.18 18.18
N ALA A 274 0.68 20.39 17.29
CA ALA A 274 -0.42 21.36 17.51
C ALA A 274 -1.51 20.80 18.43
N GLN A 275 -1.81 19.51 18.32
CA GLN A 275 -2.80 18.81 19.15
C GLN A 275 -2.40 17.36 19.39
N LYS A 276 -2.82 16.83 20.56
CA LYS A 276 -2.57 15.42 20.88
C LYS A 276 -3.43 14.53 19.99
N ILE A 277 -2.77 13.72 19.16
CA ILE A 277 -3.39 12.72 18.30
C ILE A 277 -3.28 11.36 18.99
N THR A 278 -4.41 10.66 19.16
CA THR A 278 -4.47 9.36 19.85
C THR A 278 -4.92 8.23 18.93
N HIS A 279 -5.56 8.56 17.80
CA HIS A 279 -6.09 7.57 16.89
C HIS A 279 -5.97 8.00 15.43
N VAL A 280 -5.76 7.02 14.52
CA VAL A 280 -5.63 7.26 13.08
C VAL A 280 -6.85 7.98 12.48
N ALA A 281 -8.06 7.69 12.99
CA ALA A 281 -9.29 8.32 12.50
C ALA A 281 -9.28 9.85 12.66
N GLU A 282 -8.73 10.37 13.78
CA GLU A 282 -8.60 11.81 14.03
C GLU A 282 -7.75 12.48 12.96
N VAL A 283 -6.63 11.83 12.57
CA VAL A 283 -5.74 12.35 11.50
C VAL A 283 -6.49 12.46 10.18
N SER A 284 -7.28 11.43 9.85
CA SER A 284 -8.04 11.40 8.59
C SER A 284 -9.15 12.44 8.53
N GLU A 285 -9.87 12.63 9.64
CA GLU A 285 -10.95 13.61 9.74
C GLU A 285 -10.44 15.05 9.60
N ILE A 286 -9.41 15.40 10.39
CA ILE A 286 -8.78 16.70 10.34
C ILE A 286 -8.15 16.96 8.96
N GLY A 287 -7.46 15.95 8.42
CA GLY A 287 -6.85 16.04 7.08
C GLY A 287 -7.87 16.30 5.97
N ALA A 288 -9.04 15.68 6.03
CA ALA A 288 -10.12 15.91 5.08
C ALA A 288 -10.68 17.35 5.16
N GLU A 289 -10.84 17.89 6.37
CA GLU A 289 -11.29 19.28 6.56
C GLU A 289 -10.28 20.28 6.00
N LEU A 290 -8.99 20.10 6.32
CA LEU A 290 -7.93 21.00 5.86
C LEU A 290 -7.74 20.92 4.34
N LYS A 291 -7.82 19.73 3.76
CA LYS A 291 -7.79 19.53 2.31
C LYS A 291 -8.96 20.24 1.64
N LYS A 292 -10.17 20.15 2.19
CA LYS A 292 -11.34 20.87 1.67
C LYS A 292 -11.15 22.38 1.73
N TYR A 293 -10.54 22.90 2.79
CA TYR A 293 -10.24 24.33 2.91
C TYR A 293 -9.18 24.76 1.88
N ALA A 294 -8.10 24.00 1.73
CA ALA A 294 -7.04 24.27 0.76
C ALA A 294 -7.59 24.33 -0.68
N LYS A 295 -8.46 23.39 -1.08
CA LYS A 295 -9.14 23.38 -2.38
C LYS A 295 -10.00 24.62 -2.70
N GLY A 296 -10.34 25.40 -1.71
CA GLY A 296 -11.02 26.70 -1.90
C GLY A 296 -10.09 27.82 -2.39
N ILE A 297 -8.78 27.57 -2.45
CA ILE A 297 -7.77 28.54 -2.87
C ILE A 297 -7.32 28.20 -4.30
N GLU A 298 -7.52 29.10 -5.25
CA GLU A 298 -7.27 28.86 -6.68
C GLU A 298 -5.76 28.89 -7.05
N LYS A 299 -4.92 28.14 -6.33
CA LYS A 299 -3.49 27.94 -6.62
C LYS A 299 -2.95 26.79 -5.78
N SER A 300 -1.77 26.29 -6.12
CA SER A 300 -1.06 25.35 -5.24
C SER A 300 -0.80 25.97 -3.87
N VAL A 301 -1.20 25.27 -2.82
CA VAL A 301 -1.14 25.79 -1.45
C VAL A 301 -1.03 24.64 -0.44
N TYR A 302 -0.40 24.90 0.67
CA TYR A 302 -0.56 24.07 1.85
C TYR A 302 -1.19 24.88 3.00
N VAL A 303 -2.01 24.21 3.78
CA VAL A 303 -2.63 24.78 4.99
C VAL A 303 -2.34 23.86 6.17
N ARG A 304 -1.95 24.45 7.29
CA ARG A 304 -1.66 23.74 8.52
C ARG A 304 -2.80 23.93 9.51
N ASP A 305 -3.13 22.90 10.28
CA ASP A 305 -4.07 23.05 11.40
C ASP A 305 -3.54 24.07 12.41
N GLN A 306 -4.31 25.13 12.62
CA GLN A 306 -4.00 26.19 13.58
C GLN A 306 -4.81 26.07 14.88
N ARG A 307 -5.63 25.02 15.01
CA ARG A 307 -6.41 24.78 16.21
C ARG A 307 -5.48 24.35 17.34
N CYS A 308 -4.96 25.30 18.10
CA CYS A 308 -4.30 25.02 19.37
C CYS A 308 -5.33 24.33 20.29
N SER A 309 -5.01 23.14 20.82
CA SER A 309 -5.72 22.60 21.95
C SER A 309 -5.70 23.66 23.06
N GLY A 310 -6.87 24.29 23.27
CA GLY A 310 -7.01 25.34 24.29
C GLY A 310 -6.41 24.84 25.59
N ARG A 311 -5.40 25.51 26.07
CA ARG A 311 -5.05 25.44 27.49
C ARG A 311 -6.28 25.95 28.23
N GLN A 312 -7.13 25.02 28.68
CA GLN A 312 -8.04 25.32 29.77
C GLN A 312 -7.14 25.48 31.00
N GLY A 313 -7.06 26.76 31.45
CA GLY A 313 -6.49 27.13 32.71
C GLY A 313 -7.33 26.63 33.89
#